data_23ef30ec58dd99be89dc630cdeba91cc
#
_entry.id   23ef30ec58dd99be89dc630cdeba91cc
#
_cell.length_a   1.000
_cell.length_b   1.000
_cell.length_c   1.000
_cell.angle_alpha   90.00
_cell.angle_beta   90.00
_cell.angle_gamma   90.00
#
_symmetry.space_group_name_H-M   'P 1'
#
loop_
_entity.id
_entity.type
_entity.pdbx_description
1 polymer ?
#
loop_
_entity_poly.entity_id
_entity_poly.type
_entity_poly.pdbx_seq_one_letter_code
_entity_poly.pdbx_strand_id
1 'polypeptide(L)'
;TPSLTNGIVVITQLQPISVIFTTSEDNLQQILQQTQTGAKLSVTAYDRSNTTSLEGGTLETLDNQIDTTTGTVKLRAVFQNTKSLLFPNQFVNTRLLVNTIKDAVIVPTPAVLNGSMGQFVYVVKPDNTVSVRPVKVGPVDGERTSIKSGLQVGERVVIDGSDRLKEGAKITIPAEKPRGASGAHGASGAAFASGASGARAHRGKHAAQASQ
;
A
#
# COMPACT_ATOMS: atom_id res chain seq x y z
N THR A 1 -30.17 -21.29 44.53
CA THR A 1 -29.00 -21.38 43.63
C THR A 1 -28.94 -20.15 42.77
N PRO A 2 -27.91 -19.29 42.92
CA PRO A 2 -27.76 -18.14 42.04
C PRO A 2 -27.46 -18.67 40.65
N SER A 3 -28.32 -18.36 39.68
CA SER A 3 -28.14 -18.64 38.27
C SER A 3 -27.04 -17.69 37.76
N LEU A 4 -25.81 -18.13 37.77
CA LEU A 4 -24.69 -17.42 37.14
C LEU A 4 -24.81 -17.61 35.63
N THR A 5 -25.44 -16.66 34.96
CA THR A 5 -25.59 -16.65 33.52
C THR A 5 -24.27 -16.35 32.79
N ASN A 6 -23.28 -15.86 33.51
CA ASN A 6 -21.93 -15.57 33.00
C ASN A 6 -20.88 -16.37 33.75
N GLY A 7 -20.03 -17.08 33.03
CA GLY A 7 -18.91 -17.81 33.64
C GLY A 7 -17.94 -16.85 34.35
N ILE A 8 -17.20 -17.40 35.30
CA ILE A 8 -16.24 -16.66 36.12
C ILE A 8 -15.00 -16.25 35.32
N VAL A 9 -14.66 -17.01 34.27
CA VAL A 9 -13.47 -16.83 33.45
C VAL A 9 -13.77 -17.19 31.98
N VAL A 10 -13.31 -16.38 31.06
CA VAL A 10 -13.30 -16.69 29.63
C VAL A 10 -11.87 -17.02 29.22
N ILE A 11 -11.63 -18.28 28.81
CA ILE A 11 -10.35 -18.71 28.29
C ILE A 11 -10.39 -18.60 26.77
N THR A 12 -9.47 -17.82 26.18
CA THR A 12 -9.32 -17.67 24.72
C THR A 12 -7.99 -18.24 24.27
N GLN A 13 -8.03 -19.01 23.16
CA GLN A 13 -6.81 -19.50 22.53
C GLN A 13 -6.25 -18.42 21.63
N LEU A 14 -4.97 -18.04 21.84
CA LEU A 14 -4.28 -17.01 21.07
C LEU A 14 -3.35 -17.58 20.00
N GLN A 15 -3.00 -18.87 20.10
CA GLN A 15 -2.05 -19.55 19.22
C GLN A 15 -2.54 -20.96 18.91
N PRO A 16 -2.97 -21.26 17.70
CA PRO A 16 -3.22 -20.34 16.60
C PRO A 16 -4.48 -19.47 16.80
N ILE A 17 -4.56 -18.34 16.10
CA ILE A 17 -5.72 -17.46 16.08
C ILE A 17 -6.34 -17.42 14.69
N SER A 18 -7.65 -17.34 14.60
CA SER A 18 -8.35 -17.19 13.32
C SER A 18 -8.88 -15.76 13.12
N VAL A 19 -8.79 -15.27 11.90
CA VAL A 19 -9.33 -13.99 11.47
C VAL A 19 -10.44 -14.27 10.46
N ILE A 20 -11.62 -13.67 10.69
CA ILE A 20 -12.75 -13.72 9.76
C ILE A 20 -12.79 -12.36 9.06
N PHE A 21 -12.83 -12.40 7.73
CA PHE A 21 -12.92 -11.22 6.88
C PHE A 21 -13.84 -11.47 5.72
N THR A 22 -14.28 -10.42 5.04
CA THR A 22 -15.21 -10.49 3.91
C THR A 22 -14.53 -10.08 2.61
N THR A 23 -14.99 -10.66 1.50
CA THR A 23 -14.61 -10.24 0.15
C THR A 23 -15.85 -10.15 -0.73
N SER A 24 -15.79 -9.36 -1.81
CA SER A 24 -16.86 -9.32 -2.82
C SER A 24 -17.02 -10.70 -3.48
N GLU A 25 -18.26 -11.05 -3.84
CA GLU A 25 -18.57 -12.26 -4.59
C GLU A 25 -17.88 -12.31 -5.96
N ASP A 26 -17.55 -11.16 -6.56
CA ASP A 26 -16.81 -11.08 -7.83
C ASP A 26 -15.46 -11.79 -7.77
N ASN A 27 -14.81 -11.76 -6.61
CA ASN A 27 -13.51 -12.40 -6.38
C ASN A 27 -13.64 -13.90 -6.09
N LEU A 28 -14.85 -14.37 -5.77
CA LEU A 28 -15.11 -15.73 -5.32
C LEU A 28 -14.64 -16.78 -6.33
N GLN A 29 -14.93 -16.59 -7.61
CA GLN A 29 -14.56 -17.54 -8.66
C GLN A 29 -13.03 -17.73 -8.76
N GLN A 30 -12.27 -16.63 -8.66
CA GLN A 30 -10.82 -16.71 -8.70
C GLN A 30 -10.25 -17.42 -7.47
N ILE A 31 -10.81 -17.15 -6.29
CA ILE A 31 -10.41 -17.81 -5.04
C ILE A 31 -10.72 -19.32 -5.11
N LEU A 32 -11.92 -19.70 -5.57
CA LEU A 32 -12.32 -21.10 -5.73
C LEU A 32 -11.40 -21.85 -6.70
N GLN A 33 -11.10 -21.26 -7.86
CA GLN A 33 -10.21 -21.88 -8.83
C GLN A 33 -8.84 -22.19 -8.21
N GLN A 34 -8.26 -21.25 -7.46
CA GLN A 34 -6.97 -21.45 -6.81
C GLN A 34 -7.05 -22.48 -5.67
N THR A 35 -8.12 -22.46 -4.89
CA THR A 35 -8.31 -23.43 -3.81
C THR A 35 -8.50 -24.85 -4.34
N GLN A 36 -9.23 -25.02 -5.46
CA GLN A 36 -9.45 -26.31 -6.12
C GLN A 36 -8.13 -26.92 -6.67
N THR A 37 -7.17 -26.10 -7.05
CA THR A 37 -5.83 -26.59 -7.44
C THR A 37 -4.98 -27.07 -6.26
N GLY A 38 -5.52 -27.01 -5.02
CA GLY A 38 -4.80 -27.38 -3.80
C GLY A 38 -3.81 -26.31 -3.32
N ALA A 39 -3.84 -25.11 -3.91
CA ALA A 39 -2.96 -24.03 -3.49
C ALA A 39 -3.42 -23.48 -2.13
N LYS A 40 -2.48 -23.42 -1.19
CA LYS A 40 -2.70 -22.72 0.08
C LYS A 40 -2.53 -21.21 -0.16
N LEU A 41 -3.65 -20.49 -0.13
CA LEU A 41 -3.64 -19.04 -0.35
C LEU A 41 -3.07 -18.33 0.89
N SER A 42 -2.05 -17.53 0.67
CA SER A 42 -1.42 -16.75 1.72
C SER A 42 -2.26 -15.51 2.06
N VAL A 43 -2.45 -15.27 3.36
CA VAL A 43 -3.16 -14.11 3.88
C VAL A 43 -2.21 -13.35 4.81
N THR A 44 -2.11 -12.05 4.63
CA THR A 44 -1.31 -11.19 5.52
C THR A 44 -2.24 -10.26 6.28
N ALA A 45 -2.10 -10.25 7.60
CA ALA A 45 -2.81 -9.31 8.47
C ALA A 45 -1.99 -8.02 8.64
N TYR A 46 -2.67 -6.90 8.53
CA TYR A 46 -2.13 -5.56 8.72
C TYR A 46 -2.83 -4.84 9.85
N ASP A 47 -2.18 -3.84 10.38
CA ASP A 47 -2.77 -2.92 11.35
C ASP A 47 -3.95 -2.13 10.76
N ARG A 48 -4.65 -1.37 11.61
CA ARG A 48 -5.79 -0.54 11.20
C ARG A 48 -5.41 0.51 10.16
N SER A 49 -4.19 1.02 10.18
CA SER A 49 -3.68 2.00 9.21
C SER A 49 -3.24 1.37 7.89
N ASN A 50 -3.25 0.03 7.78
CA ASN A 50 -2.82 -0.75 6.62
C ASN A 50 -1.35 -0.49 6.20
N THR A 51 -0.53 -0.06 7.14
CA THR A 51 0.89 0.27 6.93
C THR A 51 1.83 -0.82 7.41
N THR A 52 1.53 -1.41 8.58
CA THR A 52 2.41 -2.39 9.22
C THR A 52 1.84 -3.80 9.07
N SER A 53 2.62 -4.70 8.49
CA SER A 53 2.30 -6.13 8.49
C SER A 53 2.47 -6.70 9.89
N LEU A 54 1.42 -7.31 10.44
CA LEU A 54 1.41 -7.92 11.76
C LEU A 54 1.87 -9.38 11.70
N GLU A 55 1.18 -10.19 10.89
CA GLU A 55 1.45 -11.63 10.82
C GLU A 55 1.03 -12.18 9.45
N GLY A 56 1.70 -13.26 9.02
CA GLY A 56 1.32 -14.05 7.85
C GLY A 56 0.54 -15.30 8.26
N GLY A 57 -0.50 -15.60 7.52
CA GLY A 57 -1.34 -16.78 7.74
C GLY A 57 -1.74 -17.44 6.43
N THR A 58 -2.64 -18.41 6.53
CA THR A 58 -3.18 -19.14 5.39
C THR A 58 -4.70 -19.14 5.42
N LEU A 59 -5.31 -19.08 4.25
CA LEU A 59 -6.75 -19.27 4.12
C LEU A 59 -7.10 -20.70 4.47
N GLU A 60 -8.00 -20.88 5.45
CA GLU A 60 -8.44 -22.19 5.92
C GLU A 60 -9.78 -22.56 5.32
N THR A 61 -10.75 -21.66 5.40
CA THR A 61 -12.12 -21.96 5.01
C THR A 61 -12.76 -20.77 4.28
N LEU A 62 -13.51 -21.11 3.27
CA LEU A 62 -14.44 -20.23 2.58
C LEU A 62 -15.86 -20.58 3.04
N ASP A 63 -16.64 -19.59 3.44
CA ASP A 63 -18.06 -19.79 3.75
C ASP A 63 -18.81 -20.14 2.46
N ASN A 64 -19.78 -21.02 2.55
CA ASN A 64 -20.64 -21.42 1.43
C ASN A 64 -21.88 -20.52 1.28
N GLN A 65 -22.01 -19.51 2.13
CA GLN A 65 -23.13 -18.59 2.12
C GLN A 65 -22.70 -17.19 1.73
N ILE A 66 -23.39 -16.63 0.72
CA ILE A 66 -23.21 -15.24 0.30
C ILE A 66 -24.21 -14.39 1.11
N ASP A 67 -23.73 -13.31 1.69
CA ASP A 67 -24.59 -12.28 2.25
C ASP A 67 -25.14 -11.44 1.12
N THR A 68 -26.43 -11.67 0.80
CA THR A 68 -27.11 -11.03 -0.33
C THR A 68 -27.35 -9.54 -0.11
N THR A 69 -27.25 -9.05 1.13
CA THR A 69 -27.44 -7.61 1.42
C THR A 69 -26.20 -6.80 1.10
N THR A 70 -25.03 -7.41 1.21
CA THR A 70 -23.73 -6.77 0.99
C THR A 70 -23.00 -7.32 -0.23
N GLY A 71 -23.46 -8.41 -0.85
CA GLY A 71 -22.77 -9.09 -1.96
C GLY A 71 -21.40 -9.63 -1.56
N THR A 72 -21.25 -10.06 -0.31
CA THR A 72 -19.94 -10.51 0.22
C THR A 72 -19.98 -11.94 0.74
N VAL A 73 -18.81 -12.56 0.74
CA VAL A 73 -18.57 -13.90 1.29
C VAL A 73 -17.58 -13.79 2.45
N LYS A 74 -17.83 -14.58 3.50
CA LYS A 74 -16.92 -14.65 4.66
C LYS A 74 -15.81 -15.67 4.40
N LEU A 75 -14.63 -15.28 4.78
CA LEU A 75 -13.41 -16.07 4.69
C LEU A 75 -12.80 -16.20 6.09
N ARG A 76 -12.24 -17.37 6.38
CA ARG A 76 -11.48 -17.60 7.60
C ARG A 76 -10.03 -17.91 7.24
N ALA A 77 -9.12 -17.15 7.81
CA ALA A 77 -7.69 -17.42 7.75
C ALA A 77 -7.15 -17.75 9.14
N VAL A 78 -6.16 -18.63 9.18
CA VAL A 78 -5.47 -19.04 10.41
C VAL A 78 -4.07 -18.48 10.43
N PHE A 79 -3.71 -17.91 11.57
CA PHE A 79 -2.42 -17.32 11.88
C PHE A 79 -1.81 -18.02 13.08
N GLN A 80 -0.52 -18.32 13.03
CA GLN A 80 0.17 -18.96 14.15
C GLN A 80 0.32 -18.04 15.36
N ASN A 81 0.35 -16.73 15.11
CA ASN A 81 0.44 -15.66 16.10
C ASN A 81 1.60 -15.84 17.08
N THR A 82 2.75 -16.27 16.56
CA THR A 82 3.93 -16.58 17.37
C THR A 82 4.46 -15.36 18.15
N LYS A 83 4.25 -14.17 17.58
CA LYS A 83 4.65 -12.88 18.18
C LYS A 83 3.55 -12.28 19.07
N SER A 84 2.40 -12.95 19.20
CA SER A 84 1.24 -12.47 19.96
C SER A 84 0.82 -11.03 19.59
N LEU A 85 0.86 -10.69 18.28
CA LEU A 85 0.48 -9.39 17.76
C LEU A 85 -1.01 -9.29 17.42
N LEU A 86 -1.69 -10.43 17.33
CA LEU A 86 -3.12 -10.52 17.05
C LEU A 86 -3.87 -10.87 18.33
N PHE A 87 -4.92 -10.12 18.63
CA PHE A 87 -5.76 -10.30 19.80
C PHE A 87 -7.21 -10.52 19.39
N PRO A 88 -7.99 -11.26 20.20
CA PRO A 88 -9.43 -11.41 19.99
C PRO A 88 -10.12 -10.05 19.96
N ASN A 89 -11.10 -9.91 19.04
CA ASN A 89 -11.86 -8.68 18.80
C ASN A 89 -11.03 -7.47 18.29
N GLN A 90 -9.79 -7.70 17.90
CA GLN A 90 -8.97 -6.68 17.27
C GLN A 90 -9.43 -6.48 15.81
N PHE A 91 -9.56 -5.22 15.38
CA PHE A 91 -9.73 -4.89 13.98
C PHE A 91 -8.39 -4.98 13.24
N VAL A 92 -8.36 -5.75 12.16
CA VAL A 92 -7.21 -5.91 11.28
C VAL A 92 -7.64 -5.80 9.82
N ASN A 93 -6.77 -5.26 8.99
CA ASN A 93 -6.91 -5.33 7.54
C ASN A 93 -6.24 -6.61 7.04
N THR A 94 -6.85 -7.29 6.07
CA THR A 94 -6.30 -8.51 5.51
C THR A 94 -6.03 -8.35 4.03
N ARG A 95 -4.89 -8.86 3.56
CA ARG A 95 -4.57 -8.99 2.14
C ARG A 95 -4.45 -10.46 1.80
N LEU A 96 -5.31 -10.92 0.91
CA LEU A 96 -5.30 -12.28 0.38
C LEU A 96 -4.55 -12.29 -0.95
N LEU A 97 -3.49 -13.07 -1.04
CA LEU A 97 -2.76 -13.30 -2.28
C LEU A 97 -3.46 -14.43 -3.06
N VAL A 98 -4.26 -14.06 -4.06
CA VAL A 98 -5.02 -15.03 -4.86
C VAL A 98 -4.17 -15.61 -5.98
N ASN A 99 -3.38 -14.78 -6.65
CA ASN A 99 -2.56 -15.24 -7.79
C ASN A 99 -1.28 -14.43 -7.92
N THR A 100 -0.24 -15.06 -8.45
CA THR A 100 1.02 -14.40 -8.79
C THR A 100 1.29 -14.61 -10.27
N ILE A 101 1.29 -13.53 -11.04
CA ILE A 101 1.62 -13.56 -12.47
C ILE A 101 3.12 -13.33 -12.60
N LYS A 102 3.83 -14.35 -13.07
CA LYS A 102 5.27 -14.25 -13.37
C LYS A 102 5.47 -13.57 -14.72
N ASP A 103 6.57 -12.86 -14.87
CA ASP A 103 7.03 -12.26 -16.13
C ASP A 103 6.02 -11.26 -16.74
N ALA A 104 5.19 -10.63 -15.91
CA ALA A 104 4.23 -9.63 -16.36
C ALA A 104 4.94 -8.31 -16.66
N VAL A 105 4.60 -7.69 -17.80
CA VAL A 105 4.95 -6.30 -18.06
C VAL A 105 4.08 -5.42 -17.19
N ILE A 106 4.69 -4.63 -16.32
CA ILE A 106 4.00 -3.77 -15.36
C ILE A 106 4.25 -2.31 -15.71
N VAL A 107 3.19 -1.52 -15.71
CA VAL A 107 3.24 -0.06 -15.88
C VAL A 107 2.53 0.62 -14.71
N PRO A 108 2.89 1.86 -14.37
CA PRO A 108 2.08 2.66 -13.44
C PRO A 108 0.67 2.85 -13.99
N THR A 109 -0.34 2.71 -13.13
CA THR A 109 -1.75 2.82 -13.52
C THR A 109 -2.09 4.13 -14.26
N PRO A 110 -1.52 5.30 -13.90
CA PRO A 110 -1.75 6.55 -14.63
C PRO A 110 -1.25 6.56 -16.07
N ALA A 111 -0.34 5.64 -16.44
CA ALA A 111 0.13 5.53 -17.83
C ALA A 111 -0.89 4.89 -18.77
N VAL A 112 -1.90 4.21 -18.22
CA VAL A 112 -2.95 3.56 -19.01
C VAL A 112 -4.11 4.52 -19.20
N LEU A 113 -4.40 4.86 -20.44
CA LEU A 113 -5.44 5.81 -20.81
C LEU A 113 -6.59 5.07 -21.48
N ASN A 114 -7.79 5.62 -21.34
CA ASN A 114 -9.00 5.14 -22.01
C ASN A 114 -9.39 6.10 -23.13
N GLY A 115 -9.56 5.58 -24.32
CA GLY A 115 -9.98 6.34 -25.49
C GLY A 115 -11.03 5.62 -26.33
N SER A 116 -11.40 6.19 -27.45
CA SER A 116 -12.41 5.64 -28.38
C SER A 116 -12.05 4.26 -28.95
N MET A 117 -10.75 3.96 -29.01
CA MET A 117 -10.23 2.66 -29.45
C MET A 117 -9.97 1.67 -28.31
N GLY A 118 -10.43 1.97 -27.10
CA GLY A 118 -10.16 1.17 -25.89
C GLY A 118 -8.98 1.72 -25.08
N GLN A 119 -8.31 0.81 -24.35
CA GLN A 119 -7.18 1.15 -23.50
C GLN A 119 -5.90 1.25 -24.31
N PHE A 120 -5.14 2.32 -24.08
CA PHE A 120 -3.89 2.58 -24.77
C PHE A 120 -2.86 3.23 -23.85
N VAL A 121 -1.62 3.24 -24.29
CA VAL A 121 -0.49 3.93 -23.66
C VAL A 121 0.26 4.78 -24.67
N TYR A 122 0.91 5.83 -24.23
CA TYR A 122 1.88 6.55 -25.01
C TYR A 122 3.26 5.95 -24.81
N VAL A 123 3.83 5.38 -25.87
CA VAL A 123 5.19 4.82 -25.87
C VAL A 123 6.15 5.86 -26.40
N VAL A 124 7.24 6.11 -25.71
CA VAL A 124 8.29 7.03 -26.12
C VAL A 124 9.26 6.33 -27.07
N LYS A 125 9.41 6.85 -28.26
CA LYS A 125 10.38 6.39 -29.24
C LYS A 125 11.78 6.98 -28.99
N PRO A 126 12.85 6.39 -29.56
CA PRO A 126 14.22 6.89 -29.40
C PRO A 126 14.45 8.33 -29.93
N ASP A 127 13.59 8.80 -30.82
CA ASP A 127 13.59 10.16 -31.38
C ASP A 127 12.87 11.20 -30.52
N ASN A 128 12.51 10.81 -29.27
CA ASN A 128 11.71 11.60 -28.33
C ASN A 128 10.32 11.98 -28.86
N THR A 129 9.77 11.20 -29.75
CA THR A 129 8.37 11.30 -30.15
C THR A 129 7.53 10.25 -29.40
N VAL A 130 6.24 10.52 -29.25
CA VAL A 130 5.30 9.56 -28.64
C VAL A 130 4.47 8.87 -29.71
N SER A 131 4.17 7.61 -29.49
CA SER A 131 3.26 6.82 -30.31
C SER A 131 2.15 6.25 -29.46
N VAL A 132 0.91 6.37 -29.93
CA VAL A 132 -0.25 5.73 -29.32
C VAL A 132 -0.19 4.23 -29.61
N ARG A 133 -0.25 3.43 -28.56
CA ARG A 133 -0.26 1.97 -28.71
C ARG A 133 -1.41 1.37 -27.92
N PRO A 134 -2.36 0.69 -28.60
CA PRO A 134 -3.42 -0.03 -27.92
C PRO A 134 -2.85 -1.17 -27.11
N VAL A 135 -3.33 -1.35 -25.87
CA VAL A 135 -2.88 -2.39 -24.95
C VAL A 135 -4.05 -3.16 -24.38
N LYS A 136 -3.81 -4.43 -24.07
CA LYS A 136 -4.74 -5.23 -23.27
C LYS A 136 -4.21 -5.26 -21.84
N VAL A 137 -4.96 -4.66 -20.93
CA VAL A 137 -4.61 -4.67 -19.51
C VAL A 137 -4.97 -6.01 -18.86
N GLY A 138 -4.22 -6.33 -17.83
CA GLY A 138 -4.48 -7.43 -16.92
C GLY A 138 -4.97 -6.91 -15.56
N PRO A 139 -4.76 -7.70 -14.49
CA PRO A 139 -5.06 -7.28 -13.15
C PRO A 139 -4.31 -6.01 -12.75
N VAL A 140 -5.00 -5.20 -11.95
CA VAL A 140 -4.47 -3.96 -11.35
C VAL A 140 -4.20 -4.23 -9.88
N ASP A 141 -3.02 -3.86 -9.41
CA ASP A 141 -2.64 -3.93 -8.01
C ASP A 141 -2.19 -2.55 -7.53
N GLY A 142 -3.11 -1.82 -6.91
CA GLY A 142 -2.90 -0.46 -6.44
C GLY A 142 -2.46 0.47 -7.58
N GLU A 143 -1.22 0.97 -7.49
CA GLU A 143 -0.65 1.90 -8.49
C GLU A 143 -0.03 1.21 -9.71
N ARG A 144 -0.12 -0.12 -9.78
CA ARG A 144 0.51 -0.93 -10.84
C ARG A 144 -0.52 -1.67 -11.64
N THR A 145 -0.42 -1.57 -12.95
CA THR A 145 -1.28 -2.28 -13.90
C THR A 145 -0.42 -3.24 -14.72
N SER A 146 -0.82 -4.50 -14.75
CA SER A 146 -0.17 -5.47 -15.63
C SER A 146 -0.69 -5.32 -17.06
N ILE A 147 0.18 -5.52 -18.03
CA ILE A 147 -0.16 -5.49 -19.46
C ILE A 147 -0.04 -6.90 -20.03
N LYS A 148 -1.16 -7.42 -20.54
CA LYS A 148 -1.20 -8.76 -21.16
C LYS A 148 -0.61 -8.76 -22.57
N SER A 149 -0.81 -7.69 -23.32
CA SER A 149 -0.29 -7.53 -24.68
C SER A 149 -0.25 -6.08 -25.11
N GLY A 150 0.66 -5.77 -26.07
CA GLY A 150 0.81 -4.42 -26.63
C GLY A 150 2.04 -3.66 -26.19
N LEU A 151 2.77 -4.13 -25.13
CA LEU A 151 4.00 -3.52 -24.66
C LEU A 151 5.10 -4.58 -24.52
N GLN A 152 6.35 -4.15 -24.71
CA GLN A 152 7.54 -4.95 -24.48
C GLN A 152 8.32 -4.45 -23.27
N VAL A 153 9.10 -5.35 -22.68
CA VAL A 153 9.96 -4.99 -21.54
C VAL A 153 11.04 -4.02 -22.01
N GLY A 154 11.25 -2.94 -21.25
CA GLY A 154 12.24 -1.91 -21.56
C GLY A 154 11.69 -0.72 -22.36
N GLU A 155 10.44 -0.78 -22.83
CA GLU A 155 9.81 0.38 -23.47
C GLU A 155 9.46 1.45 -22.40
N ARG A 156 9.66 2.70 -22.78
CA ARG A 156 9.33 3.86 -21.94
C ARG A 156 7.91 4.30 -22.20
N VAL A 157 7.11 4.50 -21.15
CA VAL A 157 5.73 4.98 -21.24
C VAL A 157 5.59 6.33 -20.56
N VAL A 158 4.68 7.17 -21.08
CA VAL A 158 4.37 8.46 -20.49
C VAL A 158 3.41 8.25 -19.30
N ILE A 159 3.73 8.84 -18.15
CA ILE A 159 2.92 8.77 -16.94
C ILE A 159 2.16 10.09 -16.75
N ASP A 160 2.83 11.21 -16.95
CA ASP A 160 2.29 12.56 -16.75
C ASP A 160 2.24 13.37 -18.03
N GLY A 161 1.26 14.29 -18.13
CA GLY A 161 1.13 15.20 -19.26
C GLY A 161 0.50 14.57 -20.52
N SER A 162 -0.10 13.41 -20.38
CA SER A 162 -0.75 12.67 -21.48
C SER A 162 -1.88 13.45 -22.15
N ASP A 163 -2.58 14.35 -21.41
CA ASP A 163 -3.71 15.14 -21.90
C ASP A 163 -3.35 16.09 -23.05
N ARG A 164 -2.07 16.45 -23.15
CA ARG A 164 -1.56 17.39 -24.16
C ARG A 164 -0.87 16.69 -25.32
N LEU A 165 -0.81 15.36 -25.31
CA LEU A 165 -0.09 14.59 -26.29
C LEU A 165 -1.02 14.13 -27.42
N LYS A 166 -0.47 14.15 -28.62
CA LYS A 166 -1.05 13.55 -29.82
C LYS A 166 -0.03 12.58 -30.42
N GLU A 167 -0.47 11.69 -31.27
CA GLU A 167 0.42 10.82 -32.03
C GLU A 167 1.53 11.63 -32.72
N GLY A 168 2.80 11.21 -32.54
CA GLY A 168 3.97 11.88 -33.13
C GLY A 168 4.41 13.16 -32.40
N ALA A 169 3.78 13.55 -31.30
CA ALA A 169 4.21 14.73 -30.55
C ALA A 169 5.63 14.55 -29.99
N LYS A 170 6.45 15.59 -30.11
CA LYS A 170 7.77 15.63 -29.48
C LYS A 170 7.62 15.92 -27.98
N ILE A 171 8.34 15.17 -27.19
CA ILE A 171 8.39 15.35 -25.73
C ILE A 171 9.79 15.73 -25.28
N THR A 172 9.86 16.50 -24.21
CA THR A 172 11.09 16.73 -23.47
C THR A 172 11.05 15.86 -22.22
N ILE A 173 11.98 14.92 -22.12
CA ILE A 173 12.11 14.07 -20.94
C ILE A 173 12.87 14.88 -19.89
N PRO A 174 12.29 15.21 -18.71
CA PRO A 174 13.06 15.81 -17.64
C PRO A 174 14.23 14.87 -17.28
N ALA A 175 15.42 15.42 -17.15
CA ALA A 175 16.57 14.63 -16.71
C ALA A 175 16.21 13.98 -15.37
N GLU A 176 16.33 12.67 -15.31
CA GLU A 176 16.05 11.88 -14.11
C GLU A 176 17.00 12.36 -13.01
N LYS A 177 16.45 13.04 -11.99
CA LYS A 177 17.22 13.33 -10.78
C LYS A 177 17.62 11.99 -10.17
N PRO A 178 18.91 11.71 -9.96
CA PRO A 178 19.34 10.45 -9.36
C PRO A 178 18.64 10.31 -8.01
N ARG A 179 17.81 9.28 -7.88
CA ARG A 179 17.26 8.83 -6.59
C ARG A 179 18.40 8.30 -5.75
N GLY A 180 18.98 9.15 -4.91
CA GLY A 180 19.96 8.65 -3.97
C GLY A 180 20.99 9.70 -3.57
N ALA A 181 20.62 10.55 -2.62
CA ALA A 181 21.54 11.09 -1.61
C ALA A 181 20.73 11.97 -0.63
N SER A 182 19.79 11.38 0.09
CA SER A 182 19.34 11.98 1.35
C SER A 182 20.24 11.42 2.46
N GLY A 183 21.18 12.20 2.96
CA GLY A 183 21.93 11.80 4.13
C GLY A 183 23.38 12.21 4.13
N ALA A 184 23.68 13.49 4.10
CA ALA A 184 24.91 14.00 4.71
C ALA A 184 24.60 15.40 5.23
N HIS A 185 24.09 15.48 6.45
CA HIS A 185 24.13 16.71 7.22
C HIS A 185 25.61 16.89 7.62
N GLY A 186 26.31 17.69 6.84
CA GLY A 186 27.65 18.19 7.19
C GLY A 186 27.53 19.07 8.43
N ALA A 187 28.06 18.60 9.53
CA ALA A 187 28.35 19.39 10.69
C ALA A 187 29.49 20.38 10.30
N SER A 188 29.12 21.62 9.99
CA SER A 188 30.12 22.71 9.94
C SER A 188 30.31 23.22 11.36
N GLY A 189 31.42 22.81 11.98
CA GLY A 189 31.91 23.38 13.20
C GLY A 189 32.34 24.83 12.96
N ALA A 190 31.61 25.76 13.56
CA ALA A 190 32.10 27.15 13.70
C ALA A 190 32.91 27.25 14.98
N ALA A 191 34.22 27.40 14.80
CA ALA A 191 35.12 27.78 15.86
C ALA A 191 34.84 29.23 16.29
N PHE A 192 34.44 29.43 17.54
CA PHE A 192 34.42 30.76 18.15
C PHE A 192 35.75 31.04 18.81
N ALA A 193 36.46 32.00 18.25
CA ALA A 193 37.61 32.63 18.86
C ALA A 193 37.16 33.53 20.02
N SER A 194 37.86 33.41 21.12
CA SER A 194 37.81 34.25 22.33
C SER A 194 38.18 35.68 22.05
N GLY A 195 37.44 36.62 22.57
CA GLY A 195 37.82 38.04 22.67
C GLY A 195 37.18 38.66 23.90
N ALA A 196 38.05 39.07 24.78
CA ALA A 196 37.81 39.58 26.13
C ALA A 196 37.24 41.01 26.20
N SER A 197 36.72 41.31 27.37
CA SER A 197 36.72 42.59 28.13
C SER A 197 35.59 43.60 27.86
N GLY A 198 35.02 44.03 28.98
CA GLY A 198 34.30 45.31 29.07
C GLY A 198 33.14 45.32 30.09
N ALA A 199 33.51 45.56 31.34
CA ALA A 199 32.59 45.87 32.43
C ALA A 199 31.76 47.15 32.19
N ARG A 200 30.49 47.15 32.61
CA ARG A 200 29.94 48.26 33.42
C ARG A 200 28.53 47.95 33.91
N ALA A 201 28.39 48.17 35.20
CA ALA A 201 27.16 48.16 35.98
C ALA A 201 26.25 49.35 35.66
N HIS A 202 24.93 49.15 35.80
CA HIS A 202 23.94 50.07 36.37
C HIS A 202 22.64 49.30 36.65
N ARG A 203 22.26 49.14 37.79
CA ARG A 203 21.40 49.54 38.92
C ARG A 203 20.14 50.29 38.49
N GLY A 204 18.96 49.79 38.94
CA GLY A 204 17.66 50.47 38.97
C GLY A 204 16.57 49.44 38.78
N LYS A 205 15.95 48.89 39.77
CA LYS A 205 14.91 49.30 40.72
C LYS A 205 13.50 49.52 40.11
N HIS A 206 12.56 48.91 40.83
CA HIS A 206 11.11 49.15 40.95
C HIS A 206 10.19 48.39 39.95
N ALA A 207 9.31 47.66 40.44
CA ALA A 207 8.18 47.64 41.39
C ALA A 207 6.93 47.23 40.59
N ALA A 208 6.33 46.13 40.93
CA ALA A 208 5.05 45.86 41.55
C ALA A 208 3.78 46.46 40.91
N GLN A 209 2.83 45.62 40.75
CA GLN A 209 1.34 45.64 40.97
C GLN A 209 0.67 44.88 39.83
N ALA A 210 -0.01 43.77 40.05
CA ALA A 210 -1.25 43.48 40.80
C ALA A 210 -2.52 43.75 39.97
N SER A 211 -3.40 42.73 39.95
CA SER A 211 -4.86 42.76 39.72
C SER A 211 -5.35 42.91 38.28
N GLN A 212 -6.08 42.03 37.77
CA GLN A 212 -7.36 41.33 38.04
C GLN A 212 -7.47 40.08 37.15
#